data_04237bc67d3e6295a83e45246b930bfb
#
_entry.id   04237bc67d3e6295a83e45246b930bfb
#
_cell.length_a   1.000
_cell.length_b   1.000
_cell.length_c   1.000
_cell.angle_alpha   90.00
_cell.angle_beta   90.00
_cell.angle_gamma   90.00
#
_symmetry.space_group_name_H-M   'P 1'
#
loop_
_entity.id
_entity.type
_entity.pdbx_description
1 polymer ?
#
loop_
_entity_poly.entity_id
_entity_poly.type
_entity_poly.pdbx_seq_one_letter_code
_entity_poly.pdbx_strand_id
1 'polypeptide(L)'
;LLLEKAEEADNYRKSGKPLGPLHGMPVAIKDIIGTYDMPTECGTVLRKGKTQSQNAEIVDLLKSEGAIIMGKTATSELAYLGPPATRNPHDYNRTPGGSSSGSAAVIASHMAPLSIGSQTGGSVIRPASYCGVVGYKPSYGLISRNGVLRTSYSLDHIGVFGKTVEDVALLAKVLIKKDSYDQATIHYSSEDLLNTCRKKPLFEPKFIFYKTDSWKKVDKKSRESFEYFIKSFKKNIEVFDTPSYFKDID
;
A
#
# COMPACT_ATOMS: atom_id res chain seq x y z
N LEU A 1 7.65 3.30 -24.01
CA LEU A 1 6.34 3.49 -23.35
C LEU A 1 6.41 4.40 -22.11
N LEU A 2 7.27 4.13 -21.09
CA LEU A 2 7.33 4.98 -19.88
C LEU A 2 7.94 6.35 -20.18
N LEU A 3 9.01 6.41 -20.96
CA LEU A 3 9.65 7.66 -21.38
C LEU A 3 8.73 8.50 -22.26
N GLU A 4 8.01 7.89 -23.18
CA GLU A 4 6.99 8.57 -23.99
C GLU A 4 5.93 9.25 -23.12
N LYS A 5 5.42 8.55 -22.09
CA LYS A 5 4.48 9.13 -21.14
C LYS A 5 5.09 10.26 -20.29
N ALA A 6 6.37 10.19 -19.99
CA ALA A 6 7.06 11.28 -19.32
C ALA A 6 7.18 12.50 -20.23
N GLU A 7 7.48 12.31 -21.52
CA GLU A 7 7.50 13.38 -22.52
C GLU A 7 6.11 14.00 -22.73
N GLU A 8 5.05 13.17 -22.78
CA GLU A 8 3.66 13.65 -22.82
C GLU A 8 3.33 14.53 -21.60
N ALA A 9 3.73 14.11 -20.40
CA ALA A 9 3.55 14.89 -19.17
C ALA A 9 4.32 16.21 -19.21
N ASP A 10 5.57 16.20 -19.68
CA ASP A 10 6.37 17.42 -19.85
C ASP A 10 5.75 18.40 -20.84
N ASN A 11 5.24 17.89 -21.96
CA ASN A 11 4.56 18.70 -22.96
C ASN A 11 3.23 19.27 -22.42
N TYR A 12 2.49 18.48 -21.64
CA TYR A 12 1.29 18.96 -20.96
C TYR A 12 1.62 20.11 -20.00
N ARG A 13 2.68 19.97 -19.19
CA ARG A 13 3.15 21.05 -18.29
C ARG A 13 3.53 22.31 -19.05
N LYS A 14 4.25 22.17 -20.17
CA LYS A 14 4.64 23.29 -21.04
C LYS A 14 3.44 24.02 -21.65
N SER A 15 2.29 23.36 -21.79
CA SER A 15 1.08 23.97 -22.33
C SER A 15 0.41 24.97 -21.38
N GLY A 16 0.87 25.10 -20.12
CA GLY A 16 0.32 26.02 -19.13
C GLY A 16 -1.04 25.58 -18.54
N LYS A 17 -1.50 24.37 -18.83
CA LYS A 17 -2.75 23.83 -18.28
C LYS A 17 -2.58 23.49 -16.80
N PRO A 18 -3.68 23.49 -16.01
CA PRO A 18 -3.65 23.08 -14.60
C PRO A 18 -3.10 21.67 -14.46
N LEU A 19 -2.24 21.46 -13.46
CA LEU A 19 -1.61 20.19 -13.17
C LEU A 19 -2.34 19.50 -11.99
N GLY A 20 -2.59 18.22 -12.14
CA GLY A 20 -3.03 17.39 -11.02
C GLY A 20 -1.90 17.17 -9.99
N PRO A 21 -2.22 16.82 -8.74
CA PRO A 21 -1.24 16.67 -7.66
C PRO A 21 -0.22 15.53 -7.87
N LEU A 22 -0.49 14.62 -8.79
CA LEU A 22 0.42 13.53 -9.15
C LEU A 22 1.05 13.70 -10.54
N HIS A 23 1.01 14.91 -11.11
CA HIS A 23 1.49 15.15 -12.46
C HIS A 23 2.94 14.69 -12.67
N GLY A 24 3.14 13.79 -13.66
CA GLY A 24 4.45 13.21 -13.98
C GLY A 24 4.97 12.18 -12.98
N MET A 25 4.23 11.90 -11.91
CA MET A 25 4.66 10.97 -10.84
C MET A 25 4.49 9.51 -11.29
N PRO A 26 5.56 8.70 -11.33
CA PRO A 26 5.44 7.27 -11.63
C PRO A 26 4.85 6.51 -10.44
N VAL A 27 3.81 5.72 -10.71
CA VAL A 27 3.13 4.88 -9.72
C VAL A 27 3.12 3.43 -10.19
N ALA A 28 3.61 2.53 -9.36
CA ALA A 28 3.55 1.09 -9.59
C ALA A 28 2.30 0.48 -8.98
N ILE A 29 1.66 -0.49 -9.65
CA ILE A 29 0.37 -1.04 -9.22
C ILE A 29 0.44 -2.56 -9.05
N LYS A 30 -0.12 -3.05 -7.93
CA LYS A 30 -0.21 -4.49 -7.64
C LYS A 30 -0.95 -5.22 -8.74
N ASP A 31 -0.46 -6.39 -9.12
CA ASP A 31 -0.98 -7.19 -10.24
C ASP A 31 -2.30 -7.92 -9.97
N ILE A 32 -3.14 -7.37 -9.12
CA ILE A 32 -4.56 -7.72 -8.98
C ILE A 32 -5.48 -6.55 -9.36
N ILE A 33 -4.88 -5.39 -9.65
CA ILE A 33 -5.57 -4.15 -10.02
C ILE A 33 -5.65 -4.12 -11.54
N GLY A 34 -6.85 -4.07 -12.07
CA GLY A 34 -7.12 -4.13 -13.50
C GLY A 34 -6.57 -2.94 -14.28
N THR A 35 -5.91 -3.23 -15.40
CA THR A 35 -5.48 -2.26 -16.39
C THR A 35 -5.85 -2.79 -17.78
N TYR A 36 -6.29 -1.91 -18.67
CA TYR A 36 -6.65 -2.32 -20.03
C TYR A 36 -5.41 -2.49 -20.92
N ASP A 37 -4.34 -1.77 -20.63
CA ASP A 37 -3.12 -1.66 -21.43
C ASP A 37 -1.98 -2.60 -20.99
N MET A 38 -2.15 -3.28 -19.84
CA MET A 38 -1.19 -4.25 -19.32
C MET A 38 -1.92 -5.48 -18.78
N PRO A 39 -1.33 -6.68 -18.88
CA PRO A 39 -1.90 -7.88 -18.29
C PRO A 39 -2.13 -7.74 -16.79
N THR A 40 -3.21 -8.35 -16.29
CA THR A 40 -3.53 -8.48 -14.87
C THR A 40 -3.62 -9.96 -14.55
N GLU A 41 -2.48 -10.52 -14.20
CA GLU A 41 -2.28 -11.97 -14.08
C GLU A 41 -2.56 -12.49 -12.67
N CYS A 42 -2.67 -11.60 -11.68
CA CYS A 42 -2.95 -11.94 -10.28
C CYS A 42 -1.95 -12.93 -9.67
N GLY A 43 -0.70 -12.96 -10.17
CA GLY A 43 0.34 -13.87 -9.70
C GLY A 43 0.08 -15.35 -10.00
N THR A 44 -0.82 -15.69 -10.92
CA THR A 44 -1.16 -17.07 -11.27
C THR A 44 -1.00 -17.35 -12.76
N VAL A 45 -0.50 -18.53 -13.09
CA VAL A 45 -0.36 -19.01 -14.47
C VAL A 45 -1.70 -19.12 -15.20
N LEU A 46 -2.80 -19.30 -14.47
CA LEU A 46 -4.15 -19.40 -15.03
C LEU A 46 -4.64 -18.10 -15.70
N ARG A 47 -4.01 -16.99 -15.38
CA ARG A 47 -4.33 -15.67 -15.92
C ARG A 47 -3.21 -15.07 -16.77
N LYS A 48 -2.23 -15.86 -17.15
CA LYS A 48 -1.10 -15.40 -17.95
C LYS A 48 -1.55 -14.69 -19.22
N GLY A 49 -1.06 -13.46 -19.44
CA GLY A 49 -1.38 -12.62 -20.59
C GLY A 49 -2.79 -12.04 -20.61
N LYS A 50 -3.62 -12.26 -19.59
CA LYS A 50 -5.00 -11.75 -19.56
C LYS A 50 -5.02 -10.27 -19.17
N THR A 51 -5.53 -9.44 -20.09
CA THR A 51 -5.83 -8.02 -19.85
C THR A 51 -7.29 -7.85 -19.42
N GLN A 52 -7.61 -6.69 -18.89
CA GLN A 52 -8.98 -6.27 -18.58
C GLN A 52 -9.53 -5.42 -19.72
N SER A 53 -10.87 -5.39 -19.89
CA SER A 53 -11.53 -4.54 -20.87
C SER A 53 -11.50 -3.05 -20.51
N GLN A 54 -11.26 -2.73 -19.25
CA GLN A 54 -11.18 -1.37 -18.70
C GLN A 54 -10.23 -1.32 -17.51
N ASN A 55 -9.80 -0.13 -17.15
CA ASN A 55 -9.06 0.09 -15.94
C ASN A 55 -9.92 -0.12 -14.68
N ALA A 56 -9.28 -0.44 -13.57
CA ALA A 56 -9.86 -0.23 -12.27
C ALA A 56 -10.06 1.27 -12.00
N GLU A 57 -11.10 1.65 -11.25
CA GLU A 57 -11.42 3.05 -10.93
C GLU A 57 -10.21 3.83 -10.39
N ILE A 58 -9.45 3.21 -9.49
CA ILE A 58 -8.25 3.83 -8.92
C ILE A 58 -7.15 4.10 -9.95
N VAL A 59 -7.09 3.35 -11.03
CA VAL A 59 -6.13 3.59 -12.13
C VAL A 59 -6.54 4.81 -12.95
N ASP A 60 -7.83 4.95 -13.22
CA ASP A 60 -8.36 6.12 -13.94
C ASP A 60 -8.24 7.38 -13.08
N LEU A 61 -8.49 7.30 -11.77
CA LEU A 61 -8.23 8.40 -10.84
C LEU A 61 -6.76 8.84 -10.84
N LEU A 62 -5.82 7.90 -10.80
CA LEU A 62 -4.39 8.24 -10.89
C LEU A 62 -4.04 8.96 -12.19
N LYS A 63 -4.53 8.41 -13.33
CA LYS A 63 -4.30 9.00 -14.65
C LYS A 63 -4.91 10.39 -14.77
N SER A 64 -6.12 10.62 -14.24
CA SER A 64 -6.78 11.94 -14.26
C SER A 64 -6.04 13.00 -13.45
N GLU A 65 -5.31 12.57 -12.41
CA GLU A 65 -4.46 13.44 -11.58
C GLU A 65 -3.02 13.54 -12.09
N GLY A 66 -2.78 13.03 -13.31
CA GLY A 66 -1.51 13.17 -14.02
C GLY A 66 -0.43 12.15 -13.65
N ALA A 67 -0.76 11.12 -12.88
CA ALA A 67 0.19 10.04 -12.57
C ALA A 67 0.52 9.21 -13.82
N ILE A 68 1.75 8.74 -13.88
CA ILE A 68 2.22 7.79 -14.89
C ILE A 68 2.19 6.38 -14.30
N ILE A 69 1.35 5.49 -14.86
CA ILE A 69 1.36 4.11 -14.44
C ILE A 69 2.62 3.43 -14.96
N MET A 70 3.54 3.16 -14.03
CA MET A 70 4.86 2.64 -14.34
C MET A 70 4.84 1.16 -14.77
N GLY A 71 3.99 0.36 -14.14
CA GLY A 71 3.90 -1.07 -14.40
C GLY A 71 3.21 -1.84 -13.29
N LYS A 72 3.16 -3.16 -13.46
CA LYS A 72 2.55 -4.09 -12.51
C LYS A 72 3.58 -4.63 -11.53
N THR A 73 3.23 -4.71 -10.26
CA THR A 73 4.09 -5.27 -9.21
C THR A 73 3.63 -6.67 -8.81
N ALA A 74 4.60 -7.53 -8.56
CA ALA A 74 4.36 -8.93 -8.19
C ALA A 74 3.50 -9.04 -6.91
N THR A 75 2.56 -9.96 -6.94
CA THR A 75 1.68 -10.32 -5.83
C THR A 75 1.85 -11.79 -5.47
N SER A 76 1.54 -12.17 -4.24
CA SER A 76 1.26 -13.56 -3.93
C SER A 76 0.14 -14.07 -4.83
N GLU A 77 0.15 -15.36 -5.18
CA GLU A 77 -0.87 -15.93 -6.06
C GLU A 77 -2.28 -15.61 -5.56
N LEU A 78 -3.10 -15.00 -6.43
CA LEU A 78 -4.46 -14.53 -6.14
C LEU A 78 -4.57 -13.64 -4.87
N ALA A 79 -3.49 -12.93 -4.54
CA ALA A 79 -3.34 -12.15 -3.30
C ALA A 79 -3.46 -12.99 -2.00
N TYR A 80 -3.24 -14.30 -2.07
CA TYR A 80 -3.37 -15.24 -0.96
C TYR A 80 -2.00 -15.70 -0.41
N LEU A 81 -1.64 -16.97 -0.47
CA LEU A 81 -0.48 -17.51 0.25
C LEU A 81 0.76 -17.81 -0.62
N GLY A 82 0.61 -18.08 -1.90
CA GLY A 82 1.73 -18.45 -2.77
C GLY A 82 2.72 -17.27 -2.94
N PRO A 83 3.94 -17.33 -2.38
CA PRO A 83 4.90 -16.23 -2.48
C PRO A 83 5.40 -16.06 -3.91
N PRO A 84 5.55 -14.82 -4.41
CA PRO A 84 6.17 -14.57 -5.71
C PRO A 84 7.70 -14.77 -5.64
N ALA A 85 8.35 -14.75 -6.80
CA ALA A 85 9.81 -14.79 -6.89
C ALA A 85 10.51 -13.53 -6.32
N THR A 86 9.78 -12.45 -6.09
CA THR A 86 10.31 -11.19 -5.55
C THR A 86 11.00 -11.42 -4.21
N ARG A 87 12.19 -10.84 -4.06
CA ARG A 87 12.99 -10.91 -2.84
C ARG A 87 13.00 -9.59 -2.10
N ASN A 88 13.31 -9.65 -0.80
CA ASN A 88 13.45 -8.45 0.02
C ASN A 88 14.70 -7.66 -0.43
N PRO A 89 14.58 -6.36 -0.76
CA PRO A 89 15.73 -5.56 -1.19
C PRO A 89 16.85 -5.42 -0.15
N HIS A 90 16.55 -5.63 1.14
CA HIS A 90 17.55 -5.58 2.21
C HIS A 90 18.27 -6.91 2.42
N ASP A 91 17.66 -8.05 2.02
CA ASP A 91 18.26 -9.39 2.12
C ASP A 91 17.56 -10.31 1.11
N TYR A 92 18.26 -10.65 0.04
CA TYR A 92 17.73 -11.49 -1.05
C TYR A 92 17.39 -12.94 -0.63
N ASN A 93 17.82 -13.37 0.54
CA ASN A 93 17.43 -14.67 1.11
C ASN A 93 16.10 -14.62 1.85
N ARG A 94 15.49 -13.44 1.99
CA ARG A 94 14.26 -13.22 2.72
C ARG A 94 13.12 -12.81 1.80
N THR A 95 11.90 -13.07 2.26
CA THR A 95 10.68 -12.57 1.62
C THR A 95 10.50 -11.08 1.87
N PRO A 96 9.98 -10.30 0.91
CA PRO A 96 9.54 -8.93 1.14
C PRO A 96 8.22 -8.84 1.91
N GLY A 97 7.67 -9.98 2.37
CA GLY A 97 6.31 -10.08 2.86
C GLY A 97 5.29 -10.15 1.71
N GLY A 98 4.02 -10.19 2.05
CA GLY A 98 2.94 -10.30 1.08
C GLY A 98 1.56 -9.98 1.69
N SER A 99 0.57 -9.97 0.80
CA SER A 99 0.56 -10.32 -0.62
C SER A 99 1.03 -9.20 -1.57
N SER A 100 1.14 -7.94 -1.15
CA SER A 100 1.66 -6.82 -1.96
C SER A 100 3.19 -6.79 -1.98
N SER A 101 3.82 -7.93 -2.29
CA SER A 101 5.26 -8.16 -2.22
C SER A 101 6.06 -7.18 -3.09
N GLY A 102 5.72 -7.08 -4.37
CA GLY A 102 6.37 -6.19 -5.31
C GLY A 102 6.09 -4.72 -5.02
N SER A 103 4.90 -4.39 -4.49
CA SER A 103 4.54 -3.00 -4.18
C SER A 103 5.40 -2.41 -3.06
N ALA A 104 5.76 -3.18 -2.05
CA ALA A 104 6.70 -2.74 -1.03
C ALA A 104 8.15 -2.76 -1.53
N ALA A 105 8.53 -3.83 -2.23
CA ALA A 105 9.90 -3.99 -2.74
C ALA A 105 10.30 -2.88 -3.73
N VAL A 106 9.40 -2.44 -4.62
CA VAL A 106 9.67 -1.39 -5.60
C VAL A 106 10.00 -0.05 -4.93
N ILE A 107 9.33 0.28 -3.81
CA ILE A 107 9.63 1.48 -3.01
C ILE A 107 10.95 1.33 -2.28
N ALA A 108 11.18 0.17 -1.64
CA ALA A 108 12.39 -0.11 -0.89
C ALA A 108 13.66 -0.06 -1.76
N SER A 109 13.55 -0.53 -3.01
CA SER A 109 14.62 -0.51 -4.00
C SER A 109 14.75 0.79 -4.80
N HIS A 110 13.96 1.84 -4.46
CA HIS A 110 13.95 3.13 -5.16
C HIS A 110 13.60 3.06 -6.67
N MET A 111 12.90 2.02 -7.10
CA MET A 111 12.47 1.88 -8.50
C MET A 111 11.24 2.75 -8.81
N ALA A 112 10.39 3.03 -7.82
CA ALA A 112 9.29 3.98 -7.93
C ALA A 112 9.13 4.74 -6.60
N PRO A 113 8.67 6.02 -6.62
CA PRO A 113 8.38 6.79 -5.42
C PRO A 113 7.09 6.34 -4.72
N LEU A 114 6.10 5.89 -5.50
CA LEU A 114 4.76 5.55 -5.03
C LEU A 114 4.33 4.18 -5.58
N SER A 115 3.59 3.42 -4.78
CA SER A 115 2.92 2.22 -5.28
C SER A 115 1.61 1.93 -4.58
N ILE A 116 0.78 1.11 -5.23
CA ILE A 116 -0.52 0.68 -4.72
C ILE A 116 -0.52 -0.82 -4.51
N GLY A 117 -1.12 -1.24 -3.40
CA GLY A 117 -1.40 -2.63 -3.09
C GLY A 117 -2.80 -2.83 -2.53
N SER A 118 -3.02 -3.97 -1.91
CA SER A 118 -4.28 -4.31 -1.25
C SER A 118 -4.03 -5.06 0.05
N GLN A 119 -5.01 -5.01 0.94
CA GLN A 119 -4.98 -5.76 2.19
C GLN A 119 -6.33 -6.34 2.54
N THR A 120 -6.35 -7.63 2.80
CA THR A 120 -7.46 -8.35 3.43
C THR A 120 -7.14 -8.59 4.92
N GLY A 121 -6.03 -9.24 5.22
CA GLY A 121 -5.49 -9.43 6.58
C GLY A 121 -4.36 -8.45 6.91
N GLY A 122 -3.16 -8.66 6.34
CA GLY A 122 -1.96 -7.86 6.60
C GLY A 122 -1.20 -7.43 5.36
N SER A 123 -1.80 -7.53 4.16
CA SER A 123 -1.07 -7.49 2.89
C SER A 123 -0.59 -6.10 2.42
N VAL A 124 -0.77 -5.04 3.20
CA VAL A 124 -0.13 -3.73 3.05
C VAL A 124 0.89 -3.52 4.16
N ILE A 125 0.45 -3.59 5.41
CA ILE A 125 1.30 -3.24 6.55
C ILE A 125 2.46 -4.24 6.75
N ARG A 126 2.23 -5.53 6.49
CA ARG A 126 3.27 -6.57 6.63
C ARG A 126 4.41 -6.39 5.63
N PRO A 127 4.19 -6.32 4.29
CA PRO A 127 5.29 -6.08 3.36
C PRO A 127 5.93 -4.70 3.55
N ALA A 128 5.18 -3.67 3.96
CA ALA A 128 5.75 -2.37 4.30
C ALA A 128 6.76 -2.48 5.46
N SER A 129 6.38 -3.17 6.53
CA SER A 129 7.27 -3.44 7.67
C SER A 129 8.51 -4.24 7.27
N TYR A 130 8.35 -5.29 6.46
CA TYR A 130 9.46 -6.17 6.04
C TYR A 130 10.45 -5.44 5.13
N CYS A 131 9.98 -4.50 4.32
CA CYS A 131 10.79 -3.72 3.39
C CYS A 131 11.24 -2.36 3.93
N GLY A 132 10.88 -1.99 5.16
CA GLY A 132 11.28 -0.71 5.77
C GLY A 132 10.73 0.51 5.03
N VAL A 133 9.47 0.43 4.57
CA VAL A 133 8.76 1.51 3.89
C VAL A 133 7.46 1.85 4.62
N VAL A 134 6.86 2.99 4.29
CA VAL A 134 5.57 3.36 4.85
C VAL A 134 4.46 2.71 4.02
N GLY A 135 3.59 1.95 4.70
CA GLY A 135 2.36 1.40 4.13
C GLY A 135 1.15 1.97 4.87
N TYR A 136 0.18 2.46 4.12
CA TYR A 136 -1.05 3.01 4.69
C TYR A 136 -2.26 2.25 4.15
N LYS A 137 -3.01 1.63 5.05
CA LYS A 137 -4.31 1.04 4.78
C LYS A 137 -5.39 1.93 5.40
N PRO A 138 -6.15 2.67 4.59
CA PRO A 138 -7.26 3.48 5.09
C PRO A 138 -8.38 2.60 5.65
N SER A 139 -9.36 3.24 6.28
CA SER A 139 -10.57 2.56 6.72
C SER A 139 -11.36 1.97 5.55
N TYR A 140 -12.16 0.93 5.83
CA TYR A 140 -13.00 0.27 4.84
C TYR A 140 -13.95 1.27 4.16
N GLY A 141 -14.05 1.16 2.83
CA GLY A 141 -14.93 1.99 2.03
C GLY A 141 -14.39 3.39 1.71
N LEU A 142 -13.14 3.74 2.04
CA LEU A 142 -12.59 5.04 1.63
C LEU A 142 -12.03 5.03 0.21
N ILE A 143 -11.47 3.91 -0.26
CA ILE A 143 -10.93 3.77 -1.62
C ILE A 143 -11.66 2.66 -2.34
N SER A 144 -12.06 2.92 -3.59
CA SER A 144 -12.76 1.95 -4.44
C SER A 144 -11.94 0.70 -4.74
N ARG A 145 -12.63 -0.44 -4.77
CA ARG A 145 -12.11 -1.74 -5.18
C ARG A 145 -12.69 -2.19 -6.54
N ASN A 146 -13.39 -1.28 -7.22
CA ASN A 146 -13.94 -1.56 -8.55
C ASN A 146 -12.80 -1.85 -9.55
N GLY A 147 -12.90 -2.97 -10.28
CA GLY A 147 -11.85 -3.43 -11.19
C GLY A 147 -10.66 -4.10 -10.51
N VAL A 148 -10.75 -4.43 -9.21
CA VAL A 148 -9.71 -5.15 -8.46
C VAL A 148 -10.19 -6.56 -8.14
N LEU A 149 -9.30 -7.57 -8.21
CA LEU A 149 -9.62 -8.93 -7.76
C LEU A 149 -10.09 -8.89 -6.31
N ARG A 150 -11.29 -9.40 -6.06
CA ARG A 150 -11.86 -9.53 -4.70
C ARG A 150 -11.53 -10.89 -4.12
N THR A 151 -10.99 -10.90 -2.91
CA THR A 151 -10.76 -12.10 -2.11
C THR A 151 -11.72 -12.18 -0.93
N SER A 152 -12.11 -11.04 -0.38
CA SER A 152 -13.13 -10.92 0.67
C SER A 152 -13.94 -9.64 0.50
N TYR A 153 -15.26 -9.77 0.42
CA TYR A 153 -16.13 -8.61 0.25
C TYR A 153 -16.02 -7.61 1.42
N SER A 154 -15.95 -8.09 2.64
CA SER A 154 -15.97 -7.28 3.87
C SER A 154 -14.60 -6.87 4.40
N LEU A 155 -13.52 -7.50 3.91
CA LEU A 155 -12.18 -7.27 4.46
C LEU A 155 -11.20 -6.62 3.48
N ASP A 156 -11.48 -6.66 2.17
CA ASP A 156 -10.55 -6.13 1.18
C ASP A 156 -10.48 -4.61 1.22
N HIS A 157 -9.26 -4.10 1.24
CA HIS A 157 -8.93 -2.68 1.18
C HIS A 157 -7.89 -2.43 0.10
N ILE A 158 -7.94 -1.26 -0.51
CA ILE A 158 -6.78 -0.72 -1.23
C ILE A 158 -5.90 0.00 -0.22
N GLY A 159 -4.60 -0.15 -0.39
CA GLY A 159 -3.61 0.58 0.40
C GLY A 159 -2.46 1.07 -0.46
N VAL A 160 -1.70 1.99 0.09
CA VAL A 160 -0.67 2.74 -0.63
C VAL A 160 0.68 2.61 0.07
N PHE A 161 1.76 2.76 -0.69
CA PHE A 161 3.13 2.70 -0.21
C PHE A 161 3.93 3.91 -0.69
N GLY A 162 4.82 4.37 0.17
CA GLY A 162 5.77 5.44 -0.09
C GLY A 162 6.97 5.37 0.86
N LYS A 163 7.91 6.28 0.72
CA LYS A 163 9.05 6.39 1.64
C LYS A 163 8.70 7.14 2.91
N THR A 164 7.79 8.10 2.82
CA THR A 164 7.39 8.98 3.91
C THR A 164 5.89 8.91 4.17
N VAL A 165 5.46 9.41 5.31
CA VAL A 165 4.03 9.57 5.63
C VAL A 165 3.37 10.55 4.65
N GLU A 166 4.10 11.58 4.21
CA GLU A 166 3.60 12.55 3.24
C GLU A 166 3.33 11.92 1.88
N ASP A 167 4.20 11.01 1.41
CA ASP A 167 4.00 10.29 0.15
C ASP A 167 2.70 9.49 0.15
N VAL A 168 2.48 8.72 1.21
CA VAL A 168 1.25 7.91 1.32
C VAL A 168 0.01 8.76 1.56
N ALA A 169 0.13 9.90 2.25
CA ALA A 169 -0.95 10.84 2.44
C ALA A 169 -1.36 11.51 1.11
N LEU A 170 -0.40 11.92 0.30
CA LEU A 170 -0.63 12.47 -1.03
C LEU A 170 -1.37 11.47 -1.92
N LEU A 171 -0.86 10.24 -2.00
CA LEU A 171 -1.46 9.20 -2.84
C LEU A 171 -2.85 8.80 -2.35
N ALA A 172 -3.04 8.64 -1.03
CA ALA A 172 -4.33 8.30 -0.45
C ALA A 172 -5.37 9.41 -0.67
N LYS A 173 -4.99 10.69 -0.55
CA LYS A 173 -5.86 11.84 -0.81
C LYS A 173 -6.48 11.78 -2.21
N VAL A 174 -5.69 11.42 -3.21
CA VAL A 174 -6.17 11.29 -4.60
C VAL A 174 -7.15 10.13 -4.76
N LEU A 175 -6.93 9.02 -4.05
CA LEU A 175 -7.71 7.80 -4.20
C LEU A 175 -8.96 7.74 -3.33
N ILE A 176 -9.03 8.52 -2.25
CA ILE A 176 -10.21 8.57 -1.36
C ILE A 176 -11.34 9.31 -2.07
N LYS A 177 -12.24 8.52 -2.65
CA LYS A 177 -13.38 9.04 -3.41
C LYS A 177 -14.52 8.02 -3.41
N LYS A 178 -15.76 8.49 -3.36
CA LYS A 178 -16.92 7.61 -3.57
C LYS A 178 -16.97 7.13 -5.01
N ASP A 179 -17.21 5.84 -5.17
CA ASP A 179 -17.47 5.19 -6.46
C ASP A 179 -18.86 4.54 -6.43
N SER A 180 -19.69 4.85 -7.42
CA SER A 180 -21.04 4.28 -7.55
C SER A 180 -21.04 2.78 -7.86
N TYR A 181 -19.95 2.26 -8.40
CA TYR A 181 -19.79 0.83 -8.75
C TYR A 181 -19.21 -0.01 -7.61
N ASP A 182 -18.61 0.60 -6.57
CA ASP A 182 -18.28 -0.08 -5.33
C ASP A 182 -19.16 0.45 -4.19
N GLN A 183 -20.25 -0.27 -3.91
CA GLN A 183 -21.24 0.10 -2.90
C GLN A 183 -20.67 0.20 -1.47
N ALA A 184 -19.49 -0.35 -1.22
CA ALA A 184 -18.82 -0.19 0.06
C ALA A 184 -18.24 1.21 0.24
N THR A 185 -18.05 1.97 -0.85
CA THR A 185 -17.46 3.30 -0.74
C THR A 185 -18.45 4.31 -0.14
N ILE A 186 -17.94 5.13 0.76
CA ILE A 186 -18.69 6.18 1.45
C ILE A 186 -18.27 7.55 0.96
N HIS A 187 -19.18 8.53 1.10
CA HIS A 187 -18.78 9.93 0.99
C HIS A 187 -17.92 10.29 2.20
N TYR A 188 -16.69 10.62 1.93
CA TYR A 188 -15.78 11.16 2.93
C TYR A 188 -15.30 12.53 2.44
N SER A 189 -15.59 13.57 3.24
CA SER A 189 -14.99 14.88 3.04
C SER A 189 -13.55 14.76 3.51
N SER A 190 -12.63 14.44 2.59
CA SER A 190 -11.22 14.40 2.92
C SER A 190 -10.77 15.83 3.16
N GLU A 191 -10.71 16.25 4.41
CA GLU A 191 -9.80 17.32 4.77
C GLU A 191 -8.41 16.95 4.22
N ASP A 192 -7.62 17.96 3.94
CA ASP A 192 -6.33 17.79 3.33
C ASP A 192 -5.42 16.87 4.17
N LEU A 193 -5.40 15.56 3.85
CA LEU A 193 -4.58 14.56 4.51
C LEU A 193 -3.10 14.97 4.55
N LEU A 194 -2.64 15.63 3.49
CA LEU A 194 -1.26 16.10 3.39
C LEU A 194 -0.95 17.19 4.42
N ASN A 195 -1.86 18.14 4.63
CA ASN A 195 -1.69 19.13 5.69
C ASN A 195 -1.86 18.52 7.08
N THR A 196 -2.74 17.52 7.22
CA THR A 196 -2.97 16.85 8.49
C THR A 196 -1.74 16.05 8.93
N CYS A 197 -1.07 15.33 8.02
CA CYS A 197 0.12 14.56 8.39
C CYS A 197 1.32 15.44 8.80
N ARG A 198 1.33 16.73 8.44
CA ARG A 198 2.35 17.72 8.82
C ARG A 198 2.08 18.41 10.15
N LYS A 199 0.85 18.34 10.66
CA LYS A 199 0.48 18.95 11.94
C LYS A 199 1.01 18.10 13.10
N LYS A 200 1.37 18.78 14.19
CA LYS A 200 1.62 18.06 15.45
C LYS A 200 0.32 17.42 15.93
N PRO A 201 0.38 16.20 16.50
CA PRO A 201 -0.79 15.61 17.14
C PRO A 201 -1.41 16.54 18.18
N LEU A 202 -2.74 16.58 18.25
CA LEU A 202 -3.48 17.38 19.24
C LEU A 202 -3.21 16.90 20.68
N PHE A 203 -2.85 15.63 20.82
CA PHE A 203 -2.52 14.99 22.09
C PHE A 203 -1.20 14.25 21.96
N GLU A 204 -0.45 14.19 23.04
CA GLU A 204 0.72 13.32 23.10
C GLU A 204 0.24 11.85 23.07
N PRO A 205 0.64 11.05 22.05
CA PRO A 205 0.11 9.70 21.94
C PRO A 205 0.64 8.80 23.04
N LYS A 206 -0.25 8.02 23.65
CA LYS A 206 0.10 6.93 24.54
C LYS A 206 0.04 5.62 23.76
N PHE A 207 1.04 4.80 23.89
CA PHE A 207 1.16 3.53 23.19
C PHE A 207 1.00 2.37 24.17
N ILE A 208 0.48 1.26 23.66
CA ILE A 208 0.46 -0.01 24.36
C ILE A 208 1.15 -1.05 23.48
N PHE A 209 2.07 -1.80 24.06
CA PHE A 209 2.74 -2.92 23.40
C PHE A 209 2.31 -4.23 24.07
N TYR A 210 1.57 -5.05 23.34
CA TYR A 210 1.18 -6.38 23.80
C TYR A 210 2.15 -7.44 23.29
N LYS A 211 2.69 -8.27 24.20
CA LYS A 211 3.46 -9.46 23.87
C LYS A 211 2.50 -10.62 23.66
N THR A 212 2.02 -10.80 22.42
CA THR A 212 1.16 -11.94 22.05
C THR A 212 1.92 -13.27 22.10
N ASP A 213 1.25 -14.41 21.90
CA ASP A 213 1.93 -15.71 21.83
C ASP A 213 2.95 -15.78 20.70
N SER A 214 2.75 -15.04 19.61
CA SER A 214 3.74 -14.87 18.56
C SER A 214 5.05 -14.23 19.03
N TRP A 215 5.03 -13.44 20.12
CA TRP A 215 6.26 -12.89 20.72
C TRP A 215 7.27 -13.97 21.13
N LYS A 216 6.78 -15.13 21.57
CA LYS A 216 7.63 -16.27 21.94
C LYS A 216 8.40 -16.85 20.75
N LYS A 217 7.85 -16.69 19.53
CA LYS A 217 8.41 -17.19 18.27
C LYS A 217 9.35 -16.17 17.58
N VAL A 218 9.40 -14.92 18.06
CA VAL A 218 10.27 -13.88 17.51
C VAL A 218 11.73 -14.23 17.78
N ASP A 219 12.56 -14.17 16.73
CA ASP A 219 13.99 -14.41 16.85
C ASP A 219 14.67 -13.34 17.75
N LYS A 220 15.86 -13.69 18.28
CA LYS A 220 16.57 -12.85 19.25
C LYS A 220 16.86 -11.44 18.71
N LYS A 221 17.33 -11.33 17.46
CA LYS A 221 17.70 -10.03 16.85
C LYS A 221 16.47 -9.13 16.66
N SER A 222 15.37 -9.69 16.18
CA SER A 222 14.11 -8.96 16.01
C SER A 222 13.56 -8.52 17.37
N ARG A 223 13.65 -9.38 18.41
CA ARG A 223 13.21 -9.05 19.77
C ARG A 223 14.01 -7.88 20.34
N GLU A 224 15.34 -7.92 20.23
CA GLU A 224 16.22 -6.82 20.67
C GLU A 224 15.89 -5.51 19.96
N SER A 225 15.57 -5.56 18.65
CA SER A 225 15.16 -4.38 17.87
C SER A 225 13.84 -3.80 18.38
N PHE A 226 12.84 -4.65 18.65
CA PHE A 226 11.58 -4.20 19.24
C PHE A 226 11.77 -3.60 20.65
N GLU A 227 12.57 -4.23 21.49
CA GLU A 227 12.86 -3.73 22.84
C GLU A 227 13.57 -2.37 22.80
N TYR A 228 14.51 -2.19 21.86
CA TYR A 228 15.15 -0.89 21.63
C TYR A 228 14.13 0.16 21.20
N PHE A 229 13.26 -0.19 20.23
CA PHE A 229 12.20 0.70 19.77
C PHE A 229 11.24 1.09 20.90
N ILE A 230 10.78 0.14 21.70
CA ILE A 230 9.91 0.39 22.85
C ILE A 230 10.57 1.38 23.83
N LYS A 231 11.86 1.18 24.16
CA LYS A 231 12.61 2.08 25.04
C LYS A 231 12.68 3.51 24.51
N SER A 232 12.64 3.72 23.19
CA SER A 232 12.67 5.06 22.57
C SER A 232 11.44 5.92 22.91
N PHE A 233 10.30 5.30 23.22
CA PHE A 233 9.07 6.01 23.65
C PHE A 233 9.07 6.45 25.12
N LYS A 234 10.09 6.10 25.89
CA LYS A 234 10.24 6.47 27.31
C LYS A 234 8.98 6.12 28.13
N LYS A 235 8.27 7.18 28.63
CA LYS A 235 7.07 7.03 29.47
C LYS A 235 5.76 6.93 28.66
N ASN A 236 5.82 7.06 27.35
CA ASN A 236 4.63 7.11 26.49
C ASN A 236 4.21 5.73 25.98
N ILE A 237 4.83 4.66 26.46
CA ILE A 237 4.49 3.29 26.10
C ILE A 237 4.37 2.41 27.35
N GLU A 238 3.28 1.66 27.41
CA GLU A 238 3.07 0.61 28.41
C GLU A 238 3.23 -0.75 27.76
N VAL A 239 3.86 -1.69 28.45
CA VAL A 239 4.12 -3.05 27.95
C VAL A 239 3.34 -4.04 28.78
N PHE A 240 2.50 -4.85 28.13
CA PHE A 240 1.69 -5.86 28.76
C PHE A 240 1.92 -7.23 28.15
N ASP A 241 1.82 -8.27 28.96
CA ASP A 241 1.59 -9.62 28.46
C ASP A 241 0.13 -9.75 27.98
N THR A 242 -0.09 -10.58 26.98
CA THR A 242 -1.42 -10.74 26.39
C THR A 242 -2.43 -11.24 27.46
N PRO A 243 -3.52 -10.52 27.69
CA PRO A 243 -4.60 -10.98 28.55
C PRO A 243 -5.17 -12.30 28.06
N SER A 244 -5.69 -13.12 28.99
CA SER A 244 -6.21 -14.46 28.67
C SER A 244 -7.33 -14.47 27.61
N TYR A 245 -8.11 -13.39 27.52
CA TYR A 245 -9.19 -13.25 26.54
C TYR A 245 -8.71 -12.89 25.12
N PHE A 246 -7.40 -12.66 24.93
CA PHE A 246 -6.78 -12.45 23.62
C PHE A 246 -5.95 -13.65 23.14
N LYS A 247 -5.99 -14.77 23.84
CA LYS A 247 -5.14 -15.93 23.52
C LYS A 247 -5.39 -16.54 22.14
N ASP A 248 -6.56 -16.29 21.56
CA ASP A 248 -6.98 -16.85 20.27
C ASP A 248 -6.87 -15.84 19.10
N ILE A 249 -6.13 -14.74 19.27
CA ILE A 249 -6.03 -13.66 18.27
C ILE A 249 -4.80 -13.79 17.35
N ASP A 250 -3.92 -14.76 17.58
CA ASP A 250 -2.71 -15.00 16.76
C ASP A 250 -2.95 -15.80 15.49
#